data_dcf03487765c3bb58a81798ebd7564da
#
_entry.id   dcf03487765c3bb58a81798ebd7564da
#
_cell.length_a   1.000
_cell.length_b   1.000
_cell.length_c   1.000
_cell.angle_alpha   90.00
_cell.angle_beta   90.00
_cell.angle_gamma   90.00
#
_symmetry.space_group_name_H-M   'P 1'
#
loop_
_entity.id
_entity.type
_entity.pdbx_description
1 polymer ?
#
loop_
_entity_poly.entity_id
_entity_poly.type
_entity_poly.pdbx_seq_one_letter_code
_entity_poly.pdbx_strand_id
1 'polypeptide(L)'
;LTMDGLTALKGIGRKSANVIMREAKIPAEGIIADLHVIRVAPRIGLIPKTKDGVKVEKLLMQILPKSIWGEIGMAISFLGRKICRPTPKCPECPINSICKYYKEHY
;
A
#
# COMPACT_ATOMS: atom_id res chain seq x y z
N LEU A 1 18.57 -5.30 11.25
CA LEU A 1 17.41 -4.42 11.09
C LEU A 1 16.12 -5.21 11.15
N THR A 2 15.23 -4.84 12.04
CA THR A 2 13.91 -5.45 12.18
C THR A 2 12.86 -4.34 12.31
N MET A 3 11.59 -4.70 12.10
CA MET A 3 10.47 -3.77 12.29
C MET A 3 10.47 -3.22 13.73
N ASP A 4 10.57 -4.10 14.73
CA ASP A 4 10.54 -3.70 16.13
C ASP A 4 11.75 -2.81 16.48
N GLY A 5 12.94 -3.17 16.02
CA GLY A 5 14.14 -2.38 16.25
C GLY A 5 14.04 -0.98 15.65
N LEU A 6 13.55 -0.88 14.41
CA LEU A 6 13.42 0.42 13.72
C LEU A 6 12.32 1.29 14.34
N THR A 7 11.17 0.70 14.67
CA THR A 7 10.06 1.48 15.25
C THR A 7 10.31 1.89 16.70
N ALA A 8 11.29 1.27 17.37
CA ALA A 8 11.73 1.70 18.69
C ALA A 8 12.52 3.00 18.64
N LEU A 9 13.05 3.38 17.47
CA LEU A 9 13.78 4.64 17.31
C LEU A 9 12.82 5.82 17.23
N LYS A 10 13.17 6.90 17.90
CA LYS A 10 12.35 8.11 17.91
C LYS A 10 12.21 8.67 16.49
N GLY A 11 10.97 8.94 16.09
CA GLY A 11 10.68 9.50 14.77
C GLY A 11 10.54 8.49 13.65
N ILE A 12 10.70 7.18 13.93
CA ILE A 12 10.54 6.12 12.94
C ILE A 12 9.24 5.40 13.21
N GLY A 13 8.23 5.63 12.34
CA GLY A 13 6.98 4.89 12.36
C GLY A 13 7.06 3.65 11.46
N ARG A 14 5.96 2.89 11.39
CA ARG A 14 5.93 1.64 10.61
C ARG A 14 6.17 1.88 9.12
N LYS A 15 5.60 2.94 8.53
CA LYS A 15 5.81 3.25 7.11
C LYS A 15 7.29 3.48 6.83
N SER A 16 7.96 4.32 7.62
CA SER A 16 9.39 4.61 7.45
C SER A 16 10.24 3.37 7.67
N ALA A 17 9.89 2.54 8.66
CA ALA A 17 10.59 1.28 8.92
C ALA A 17 10.46 0.34 7.73
N ASN A 18 9.27 0.21 7.14
CA ASN A 18 9.05 -0.62 5.95
C ASN A 18 9.91 -0.15 4.76
N VAL A 19 9.98 1.16 4.55
CA VAL A 19 10.80 1.74 3.47
C VAL A 19 12.28 1.44 3.69
N ILE A 20 12.77 1.63 4.93
CA ILE A 20 14.18 1.37 5.27
C ILE A 20 14.52 -0.10 5.03
N MET A 21 13.66 -1.02 5.47
CA MET A 21 13.90 -2.45 5.28
C MET A 21 13.93 -2.83 3.80
N ARG A 22 13.03 -2.26 3.00
CA ARG A 22 13.01 -2.48 1.55
C ARG A 22 14.29 -2.00 0.88
N GLU A 23 14.73 -0.78 1.19
CA GLU A 23 15.95 -0.19 0.62
C GLU A 23 17.20 -0.96 1.04
N ALA A 24 17.21 -1.53 2.25
CA ALA A 24 18.29 -2.38 2.74
C ALA A 24 18.22 -3.81 2.22
N LYS A 25 17.20 -4.15 1.41
CA LYS A 25 16.96 -5.48 0.85
C LYS A 25 16.80 -6.56 1.91
N ILE A 26 16.18 -6.19 3.03
CA ILE A 26 15.85 -7.10 4.13
C ILE A 26 14.45 -7.66 3.89
N PRO A 27 14.18 -8.94 4.24
CA PRO A 27 12.83 -9.49 4.10
C PRO A 27 11.79 -8.63 4.82
N ALA A 28 10.67 -8.35 4.13
CA ALA A 28 9.64 -7.46 4.64
C ALA A 28 8.91 -8.06 5.84
N GLU A 29 8.67 -7.24 6.87
CA GLU A 29 7.84 -7.58 8.03
C GLU A 29 6.52 -6.81 8.01
N GLY A 30 6.27 -6.03 6.96
CA GLY A 30 5.05 -5.26 6.79
C GLY A 30 4.90 -4.76 5.37
N ILE A 31 3.85 -3.98 5.13
CA ILE A 31 3.54 -3.40 3.82
C ILE A 31 3.62 -1.88 3.92
N ILE A 32 4.32 -1.24 2.97
CA ILE A 32 4.39 0.22 2.91
C ILE A 32 2.99 0.76 2.60
N ALA A 33 2.43 1.56 3.52
CA ALA A 33 1.11 2.16 3.38
C ALA A 33 1.23 3.68 3.47
N ASP A 34 1.61 4.31 2.36
CA ASP A 34 1.66 5.76 2.26
C ASP A 34 0.28 6.34 1.88
N LEU A 35 0.19 7.65 1.69
CA LEU A 35 -1.06 8.32 1.34
C LEU A 35 -1.68 7.78 0.04
N HIS A 36 -0.85 7.38 -0.91
CA HIS A 36 -1.34 6.81 -2.17
C HIS A 36 -1.97 5.44 -1.94
N VAL A 37 -1.33 4.59 -1.12
CA VAL A 37 -1.86 3.27 -0.78
C VAL A 37 -3.19 3.39 -0.01
N ILE A 38 -3.26 4.31 0.96
CA ILE A 38 -4.48 4.58 1.73
C ILE A 38 -5.64 4.95 0.81
N ARG A 39 -5.39 5.73 -0.25
CA ARG A 39 -6.41 6.12 -1.21
C ARG A 39 -6.77 4.99 -2.17
N VAL A 40 -5.77 4.29 -2.69
CA VAL A 40 -5.94 3.35 -3.82
C VAL A 40 -6.47 2.00 -3.38
N ALA A 41 -5.96 1.43 -2.29
CA ALA A 41 -6.33 0.08 -1.86
C ALA A 41 -7.84 -0.11 -1.67
N PRO A 42 -8.58 0.82 -1.02
CA PRO A 42 -10.04 0.72 -0.96
C PRO A 42 -10.72 0.85 -2.31
N ARG A 43 -10.19 1.67 -3.22
CA ARG A 43 -10.76 1.85 -4.56
C ARG A 43 -10.69 0.56 -5.38
N ILE A 44 -9.58 -0.16 -5.28
CA ILE A 44 -9.42 -1.45 -5.94
C ILE A 44 -10.41 -2.47 -5.37
N GLY A 45 -10.78 -2.32 -4.10
CA GLY A 45 -11.69 -3.22 -3.41
C GLY A 45 -10.97 -4.20 -2.50
N LEU A 46 -9.68 -3.97 -2.23
CA LEU A 46 -8.89 -4.86 -1.37
C LEU A 46 -9.29 -4.78 0.10
N ILE A 47 -9.64 -3.57 0.56
CA ILE A 47 -9.96 -3.31 1.97
C ILE A 47 -11.10 -2.28 2.06
N PRO A 48 -11.78 -2.19 3.23
CA PRO A 48 -12.73 -1.11 3.48
C PRO A 48 -12.02 0.24 3.52
N LYS A 49 -12.75 1.31 3.21
CA LYS A 49 -12.22 2.67 3.25
C LYS A 49 -11.84 3.06 4.67
N THR A 50 -10.60 3.54 4.83
CA THR A 50 -10.09 4.07 6.10
C THR A 50 -8.99 5.08 5.80
N LYS A 51 -8.76 6.01 6.73
CA LYS A 51 -7.71 7.02 6.63
C LYS A 51 -6.49 6.68 7.51
N ASP A 52 -6.56 5.58 8.25
CA ASP A 52 -5.50 5.15 9.16
C ASP A 52 -4.52 4.23 8.45
N GLY A 53 -3.30 4.71 8.22
CA GLY A 53 -2.26 3.95 7.51
C GLY A 53 -1.86 2.66 8.22
N VAL A 54 -1.83 2.64 9.55
CA VAL A 54 -1.53 1.42 10.30
C VAL A 54 -2.63 0.38 10.09
N LYS A 55 -3.88 0.80 10.06
CA LYS A 55 -5.00 -0.09 9.79
C LYS A 55 -4.96 -0.62 8.36
N VAL A 56 -4.63 0.23 7.39
CA VAL A 56 -4.47 -0.18 5.99
C VAL A 56 -3.39 -1.26 5.88
N GLU A 57 -2.24 -1.03 6.50
CA GLU A 57 -1.15 -2.01 6.51
C GLU A 57 -1.62 -3.36 7.05
N LYS A 58 -2.26 -3.35 8.22
CA LYS A 58 -2.74 -4.59 8.87
C LYS A 58 -3.75 -5.33 8.01
N LEU A 59 -4.71 -4.62 7.42
CA LEU A 59 -5.74 -5.23 6.57
C LEU A 59 -5.12 -5.86 5.32
N LEU A 60 -4.17 -5.18 4.68
CA LEU A 60 -3.48 -5.71 3.51
C LEU A 60 -2.64 -6.95 3.86
N MET A 61 -1.96 -6.93 5.02
CA MET A 61 -1.19 -8.07 5.48
C MET A 61 -2.04 -9.32 5.71
N GLN A 62 -3.31 -9.15 6.07
CA GLN A 62 -4.22 -10.27 6.31
C GLN A 62 -4.66 -10.97 5.01
N ILE A 63 -4.67 -10.26 3.89
CA ILE A 63 -5.21 -10.78 2.62
C ILE A 63 -4.14 -11.05 1.57
N LEU A 64 -2.93 -10.53 1.73
CA LEU A 64 -1.87 -10.68 0.74
C LEU A 64 -0.77 -11.60 1.25
N PRO A 65 -0.19 -12.45 0.37
CA PRO A 65 0.89 -13.34 0.77
C PRO A 65 2.14 -12.55 1.14
N LYS A 66 2.86 -13.01 2.16
CA LYS A 66 4.05 -12.35 2.68
C LYS A 66 5.12 -12.16 1.60
N SER A 67 5.18 -13.04 0.63
CA SER A 67 6.16 -12.98 -0.46
C SER A 67 6.10 -11.70 -1.28
N ILE A 68 4.98 -10.99 -1.30
CA ILE A 68 4.82 -9.75 -2.07
C ILE A 68 4.79 -8.49 -1.21
N TRP A 69 4.88 -8.62 0.13
CA TRP A 69 4.76 -7.45 1.03
C TRP A 69 5.79 -6.36 0.73
N GLY A 70 7.02 -6.76 0.40
CA GLY A 70 8.10 -5.79 0.16
C GLY A 70 7.89 -4.90 -1.05
N GLU A 71 7.14 -5.36 -2.04
CA GLU A 71 6.97 -4.64 -3.31
C GLU A 71 5.55 -4.13 -3.53
N ILE A 72 4.53 -4.79 -2.96
CA ILE A 72 3.13 -4.43 -3.28
C ILE A 72 2.78 -3.01 -2.86
N GLY A 73 3.28 -2.55 -1.72
CA GLY A 73 3.03 -1.18 -1.25
C GLY A 73 3.54 -0.14 -2.24
N MET A 74 4.76 -0.33 -2.75
CA MET A 74 5.36 0.57 -3.74
C MET A 74 4.64 0.48 -5.09
N ALA A 75 4.21 -0.71 -5.50
CA ALA A 75 3.45 -0.89 -6.73
C ALA A 75 2.12 -0.13 -6.68
N ILE A 76 1.39 -0.25 -5.58
CA ILE A 76 0.12 0.47 -5.39
C ILE A 76 0.37 1.98 -5.31
N SER A 77 1.41 2.39 -4.59
CA SER A 77 1.79 3.80 -4.48
C SER A 77 2.10 4.40 -5.86
N PHE A 78 2.86 3.68 -6.68
CA PHE A 78 3.18 4.10 -8.04
C PHE A 78 1.91 4.26 -8.90
N LEU A 79 1.01 3.31 -8.82
CA LEU A 79 -0.29 3.38 -9.50
C LEU A 79 -1.06 4.63 -9.07
N GLY A 80 -1.06 4.93 -7.78
CA GLY A 80 -1.72 6.10 -7.22
C GLY A 80 -1.13 7.42 -7.72
N ARG A 81 0.19 7.46 -7.91
CA ARG A 81 0.86 8.67 -8.43
C ARG A 81 0.58 8.90 -9.91
N LYS A 82 0.50 7.84 -10.70
CA LYS A 82 0.46 7.94 -12.16
C LYS A 82 -0.94 7.90 -12.73
N ILE A 83 -1.80 7.04 -12.20
CA ILE A 83 -3.10 6.75 -12.80
C ILE A 83 -4.25 6.93 -11.82
N CYS A 84 -4.19 6.24 -10.67
CA CYS A 84 -5.25 6.27 -9.66
C CYS A 84 -5.08 7.48 -8.73
N ARG A 85 -5.03 8.66 -9.32
CA ARG A 85 -4.87 9.94 -8.63
C ARG A 85 -6.17 10.29 -7.89
N PRO A 86 -6.21 11.38 -7.10
CA PRO A 86 -7.48 11.81 -6.47
C PRO A 86 -8.63 11.90 -7.49
N THR A 87 -8.35 12.38 -8.72
CA THR A 87 -9.26 12.23 -9.86
C THR A 87 -8.66 11.13 -10.74
N PRO A 88 -9.18 9.88 -10.66
CA PRO A 88 -8.51 8.75 -11.29
C PRO A 88 -8.69 8.69 -12.81
N LYS A 89 -7.67 8.15 -13.48
CA LYS A 89 -7.68 7.93 -14.93
C LYS A 89 -7.95 6.45 -15.22
N CYS A 90 -9.10 5.96 -14.79
CA CYS A 90 -9.45 4.54 -14.83
C CYS A 90 -9.38 3.89 -16.21
N PRO A 91 -9.82 4.54 -17.31
CA PRO A 91 -9.68 3.94 -18.65
C PRO A 91 -8.23 3.60 -19.03
N GLU A 92 -7.25 4.31 -18.46
CA GLU A 92 -5.82 4.06 -18.73
C GLU A 92 -5.20 3.06 -17.75
N CYS A 93 -5.96 2.59 -16.73
CA CYS A 93 -5.43 1.74 -15.67
C CYS A 93 -5.26 0.29 -16.15
N PRO A 94 -4.07 -0.33 -15.93
CA PRO A 94 -3.83 -1.71 -16.39
C PRO A 94 -4.64 -2.75 -15.61
N ILE A 95 -5.20 -2.41 -14.43
CA ILE A 95 -5.99 -3.34 -13.62
C ILE A 95 -7.47 -2.98 -13.58
N ASN A 96 -7.96 -2.13 -14.49
CA ASN A 96 -9.36 -1.69 -14.47
C ASN A 96 -10.36 -2.85 -14.57
N SER A 97 -9.99 -3.96 -15.22
CA SER A 97 -10.87 -5.12 -15.37
C SER A 97 -11.22 -5.79 -14.04
N ILE A 98 -10.38 -5.64 -13.01
CA ILE A 98 -10.61 -6.23 -11.68
C ILE A 98 -10.89 -5.18 -10.61
N CYS A 99 -10.79 -3.90 -10.93
CA CYS A 99 -10.92 -2.81 -9.97
C CYS A 99 -12.39 -2.54 -9.64
N LYS A 100 -12.74 -2.59 -8.35
CA LYS A 100 -14.10 -2.31 -7.88
C LYS A 100 -14.55 -0.90 -8.26
N TYR A 101 -13.70 0.10 -8.07
CA TYR A 101 -14.02 1.50 -8.38
C TYR A 101 -14.39 1.67 -9.85
N TYR A 102 -13.61 1.07 -10.76
CA TYR A 102 -13.88 1.14 -12.19
C TYR A 102 -15.25 0.52 -12.52
N LYS A 103 -15.54 -0.64 -11.95
CA LYS A 103 -16.82 -1.34 -12.17
C LYS A 103 -18.03 -0.53 -11.69
N GLU A 104 -17.84 0.26 -10.61
CA GLU A 104 -18.93 1.05 -10.03
C GLU A 104 -19.13 2.41 -10.72
N HIS A 105 -18.10 2.96 -11.37
CA HIS A 105 -18.12 4.33 -11.89
C HIS A 105 -18.01 4.42 -13.42
N TYR A 106 -17.78 3.29 -14.10
CA TYR A 106 -17.60 3.30 -15.57
C TYR A 106 -18.45 2.23 -16.28
#